data_db4e608621a366c4093453519be6f075
#
_entry.id   db4e608621a366c4093453519be6f075
#
_cell.length_a   1.000
_cell.length_b   1.000
_cell.length_c   1.000
_cell.angle_alpha   90.00
_cell.angle_beta   90.00
_cell.angle_gamma   90.00
#
_symmetry.space_group_name_H-M   'P 1'
#
loop_
_entity.id
_entity.type
_entity.pdbx_description
1 polymer ?
#
loop_
_entity_poly.entity_id
_entity_poly.type
_entity_poly.pdbx_seq_one_letter_code
_entity_poly.pdbx_strand_id
1 'polypeptide(L)'
;MRNIDFDKFSEHSLVLRNYAKNFDTQLLEEIENIVKQNDFRHMKTPKGHQMSASMTNCGEYGWVSDKFGYRYEKTDPKTNQPWPKMPEIFRDLARSAADDSGYINFESDACLINRYQPKAAMALHQDKDEHDFTQPIVSISLGISVTFLFGGLTRTEKPVTKELHHGDLVVWGGPDRLRFHGVRPLKNNTHPLVGPLRFNLTLRKAN
;
A
#
# COMPACT_ATOMS: atom_id res chain seq x y z
N MET A 1 25.26 -10.26 3.08
CA MET A 1 24.13 -9.34 3.37
C MET A 1 24.02 -8.36 2.20
N ARG A 2 22.82 -8.15 1.67
CA ARG A 2 22.60 -7.08 0.70
C ARG A 2 22.86 -5.74 1.39
N ASN A 3 23.63 -4.85 0.76
CA ASN A 3 23.78 -3.49 1.28
C ASN A 3 22.50 -2.73 0.92
N ILE A 4 21.57 -2.64 1.86
CA ILE A 4 20.25 -2.02 1.65
C ILE A 4 20.33 -0.59 2.17
N ASP A 5 20.04 0.36 1.30
CA ASP A 5 19.89 1.77 1.68
C ASP A 5 18.51 1.96 2.32
N PHE A 6 18.47 2.51 3.52
CA PHE A 6 17.21 2.71 4.24
C PHE A 6 17.23 3.95 5.14
N ASP A 7 16.03 4.50 5.34
CA ASP A 7 15.75 5.49 6.37
C ASP A 7 14.86 4.89 7.45
N LYS A 8 14.99 5.39 8.67
CA LYS A 8 14.11 4.99 9.79
C LYS A 8 13.06 6.05 10.09
N PHE A 9 11.82 5.62 10.36
CA PHE A 9 10.86 6.38 11.15
C PHE A 9 11.02 6.04 12.63
N SER A 10 11.29 4.77 12.94
CA SER A 10 11.58 4.20 14.26
C SER A 10 12.38 2.91 14.09
N GLU A 11 12.64 2.19 15.20
CA GLU A 11 13.25 0.85 15.14
C GLU A 11 12.35 -0.21 14.48
N HIS A 12 11.04 0.06 14.39
CA HIS A 12 10.02 -0.86 13.86
C HIS A 12 9.41 -0.39 12.53
N SER A 13 9.97 0.66 11.93
CA SER A 13 9.40 1.27 10.70
C SER A 13 10.50 1.85 9.84
N LEU A 14 10.69 1.24 8.65
CA LEU A 14 11.77 1.55 7.72
C LEU A 14 11.23 2.01 6.37
N VAL A 15 11.98 2.89 5.71
CA VAL A 15 11.87 3.17 4.27
C VAL A 15 13.06 2.52 3.59
N LEU A 16 12.84 1.47 2.81
CA LEU A 16 13.85 0.82 1.99
C LEU A 16 13.94 1.57 0.65
N ARG A 17 15.08 2.21 0.40
CA ARG A 17 15.26 3.09 -0.76
C ARG A 17 15.53 2.30 -2.03
N ASN A 18 14.84 2.66 -3.11
CA ASN A 18 14.98 2.04 -4.44
C ASN A 18 14.83 0.50 -4.46
N TYR A 19 14.25 -0.09 -3.44
CA TYR A 19 14.22 -1.54 -3.23
C TYR A 19 13.51 -2.29 -4.35
N ALA A 20 12.42 -1.71 -4.89
CA ALA A 20 11.68 -2.28 -6.01
C ALA A 20 12.12 -1.79 -7.39
N LYS A 21 13.14 -0.92 -7.50
CA LYS A 21 13.48 -0.24 -8.75
C LYS A 21 13.83 -1.19 -9.89
N ASN A 22 14.51 -2.30 -9.61
CA ASN A 22 14.89 -3.28 -10.62
C ASN A 22 13.71 -4.18 -11.08
N PHE A 23 12.56 -4.05 -10.44
CA PHE A 23 11.34 -4.82 -10.70
C PHE A 23 10.20 -3.94 -11.21
N ASP A 24 10.42 -2.64 -11.39
CA ASP A 24 9.39 -1.63 -11.64
C ASP A 24 8.54 -1.94 -12.87
N THR A 25 9.16 -2.31 -13.98
CA THR A 25 8.48 -2.67 -15.22
C THR A 25 7.59 -3.89 -15.02
N GLN A 26 8.11 -4.96 -14.39
CA GLN A 26 7.35 -6.17 -14.11
C GLN A 26 6.18 -5.90 -13.13
N LEU A 27 6.41 -5.07 -12.11
CA LEU A 27 5.35 -4.68 -11.18
C LEU A 27 4.23 -3.91 -11.89
N LEU A 28 4.57 -3.01 -12.82
CA LEU A 28 3.59 -2.24 -13.61
C LEU A 28 2.81 -3.14 -14.58
N GLU A 29 3.46 -4.08 -15.25
CA GLU A 29 2.81 -5.07 -16.11
C GLU A 29 1.80 -5.93 -15.34
N GLU A 30 2.16 -6.35 -14.12
CA GLU A 30 1.25 -7.12 -13.27
C GLU A 30 0.08 -6.27 -12.75
N ILE A 31 0.29 -4.99 -12.46
CA ILE A 31 -0.82 -4.07 -12.16
C ILE A 31 -1.79 -4.00 -13.34
N GLU A 32 -1.29 -3.87 -14.58
CA GLU A 32 -2.13 -3.86 -15.78
C GLU A 32 -2.92 -5.17 -15.97
N ASN A 33 -2.29 -6.31 -15.70
CA ASN A 33 -2.94 -7.63 -15.79
C ASN A 33 -4.07 -7.79 -14.75
N ILE A 34 -3.87 -7.26 -13.54
CA ILE A 34 -4.89 -7.21 -12.49
C ILE A 34 -6.05 -6.30 -12.91
N VAL A 35 -5.74 -5.12 -13.44
CA VAL A 35 -6.73 -4.12 -13.87
C VAL A 35 -7.62 -4.63 -15.00
N LYS A 36 -7.10 -5.42 -15.93
CA LYS A 36 -7.90 -6.09 -16.99
C LYS A 36 -8.97 -7.01 -16.42
N GLN A 37 -8.76 -7.57 -15.23
CA GLN A 37 -9.69 -8.49 -14.55
C GLN A 37 -10.59 -7.76 -13.56
N ASN A 38 -10.06 -6.74 -12.87
CA ASN A 38 -10.79 -5.94 -11.87
C ASN A 38 -10.30 -4.50 -11.92
N ASP A 39 -11.04 -3.63 -12.61
CA ASP A 39 -10.65 -2.24 -12.87
C ASP A 39 -10.65 -1.37 -11.61
N PHE A 40 -9.85 -0.32 -11.64
CA PHE A 40 -9.82 0.71 -10.61
C PHE A 40 -11.18 1.38 -10.42
N ARG A 41 -11.55 1.57 -9.15
CA ARG A 41 -12.75 2.33 -8.78
C ARG A 41 -12.52 3.21 -7.56
N HIS A 42 -13.24 4.30 -7.49
CA HIS A 42 -13.30 5.11 -6.28
C HIS A 42 -14.27 4.47 -5.29
N MET A 43 -13.74 4.03 -4.16
CA MET A 43 -14.58 3.54 -3.06
C MET A 43 -15.20 4.71 -2.29
N LYS A 44 -16.23 4.43 -1.50
CA LYS A 44 -16.87 5.42 -0.64
C LYS A 44 -16.69 5.05 0.82
N THR A 45 -16.45 6.05 1.66
CA THR A 45 -16.49 5.85 3.11
C THR A 45 -17.90 5.45 3.56
N PRO A 46 -18.09 4.87 4.76
CA PRO A 46 -19.43 4.55 5.29
C PRO A 46 -20.37 5.76 5.35
N LYS A 47 -19.83 6.98 5.44
CA LYS A 47 -20.59 8.23 5.39
C LYS A 47 -20.88 8.74 3.97
N GLY A 48 -20.55 7.97 2.93
CA GLY A 48 -20.83 8.29 1.52
C GLY A 48 -19.80 9.19 0.83
N HIS A 49 -18.74 9.63 1.50
CA HIS A 49 -17.68 10.44 0.87
C HIS A 49 -16.83 9.60 -0.08
N GLN A 50 -16.67 10.04 -1.32
CA GLN A 50 -15.83 9.37 -2.29
C GLN A 50 -14.35 9.55 -1.95
N MET A 51 -13.59 8.44 -1.96
CA MET A 51 -12.14 8.48 -1.78
C MET A 51 -11.45 9.05 -3.02
N SER A 52 -10.43 9.88 -2.84
CA SER A 52 -9.76 10.57 -3.94
C SER A 52 -8.81 9.68 -4.74
N ALA A 53 -8.22 8.65 -4.13
CA ALA A 53 -7.51 7.60 -4.83
C ALA A 53 -8.51 6.58 -5.39
N SER A 54 -8.28 6.09 -6.61
CA SER A 54 -8.98 4.90 -7.11
C SER A 54 -8.23 3.64 -6.71
N MET A 55 -8.95 2.54 -6.50
CA MET A 55 -8.42 1.33 -5.89
C MET A 55 -8.86 0.08 -6.63
N THR A 56 -8.01 -0.94 -6.61
CA THR A 56 -8.33 -2.33 -6.94
C THR A 56 -7.60 -3.25 -5.96
N ASN A 57 -7.87 -4.54 -5.99
CA ASN A 57 -7.26 -5.53 -5.11
C ASN A 57 -6.78 -6.75 -5.89
N CYS A 58 -5.84 -7.48 -5.29
CA CYS A 58 -5.52 -8.85 -5.67
C CYS A 58 -5.12 -9.67 -4.43
N GLY A 59 -5.25 -10.99 -4.51
CA GLY A 59 -4.98 -11.91 -3.41
C GLY A 59 -6.20 -12.74 -3.04
N GLU A 60 -6.13 -13.42 -1.89
CA GLU A 60 -7.25 -14.20 -1.35
C GLU A 60 -8.34 -13.27 -0.79
N TYR A 61 -7.92 -12.10 -0.31
CA TYR A 61 -8.79 -11.09 0.25
C TYR A 61 -8.56 -9.74 -0.42
N GLY A 62 -9.63 -8.96 -0.57
CA GLY A 62 -9.56 -7.56 -1.00
C GLY A 62 -10.20 -6.65 0.03
N TRP A 63 -9.54 -5.54 0.32
CA TRP A 63 -10.09 -4.51 1.18
C TRP A 63 -11.17 -3.71 0.44
N VAL A 64 -12.30 -3.53 1.09
CA VAL A 64 -13.45 -2.81 0.54
C VAL A 64 -14.00 -1.78 1.53
N SER A 65 -14.61 -0.75 0.99
CA SER A 65 -15.27 0.32 1.74
C SER A 65 -16.54 0.76 1.04
N ASP A 66 -17.64 0.67 1.76
CA ASP A 66 -18.98 1.08 1.33
C ASP A 66 -19.87 1.44 2.53
N LYS A 67 -21.19 1.53 2.32
CA LYS A 67 -22.17 1.82 3.39
C LYS A 67 -22.17 0.80 4.55
N PHE A 68 -21.63 -0.39 4.35
CA PHE A 68 -21.55 -1.43 5.37
C PHE A 68 -20.25 -1.39 6.18
N GLY A 69 -19.32 -0.50 5.87
CA GLY A 69 -18.06 -0.32 6.61
C GLY A 69 -16.82 -0.63 5.83
N TYR A 70 -15.72 -0.74 6.57
CA TYR A 70 -14.41 -1.15 6.09
C TYR A 70 -14.20 -2.61 6.44
N ARG A 71 -13.74 -3.43 5.51
CA ARG A 71 -13.57 -4.87 5.72
C ARG A 71 -12.75 -5.53 4.62
N TYR A 72 -12.29 -6.74 4.89
CA TYR A 72 -11.77 -7.65 3.88
C TYR A 72 -12.84 -8.63 3.42
N GLU A 73 -12.90 -8.88 2.11
CA GLU A 73 -13.83 -9.82 1.48
C GLU A 73 -13.07 -10.78 0.55
N LYS A 74 -13.50 -12.05 0.49
CA LYS A 74 -12.95 -13.05 -0.46
C LYS A 74 -13.39 -12.80 -1.89
N THR A 75 -14.52 -12.15 -2.06
CA THR A 75 -15.10 -11.80 -3.37
C THR A 75 -15.33 -10.31 -3.47
N ASP A 76 -15.18 -9.77 -4.65
CA ASP A 76 -15.50 -8.37 -4.91
C ASP A 76 -17.02 -8.15 -4.81
N PRO A 77 -17.52 -7.33 -3.87
CA PRO A 77 -18.96 -7.09 -3.74
C PRO A 77 -19.64 -6.45 -4.96
N LYS A 78 -18.83 -5.85 -5.86
CA LYS A 78 -19.35 -5.23 -7.09
C LYS A 78 -19.60 -6.26 -8.18
N THR A 79 -18.71 -7.25 -8.33
CA THR A 79 -18.75 -8.22 -9.43
C THR A 79 -19.20 -9.59 -8.99
N ASN A 80 -19.19 -9.88 -7.68
CA ASN A 80 -19.41 -11.20 -7.08
C ASN A 80 -18.40 -12.26 -7.55
N GLN A 81 -17.22 -11.83 -8.02
CA GLN A 81 -16.15 -12.70 -8.46
C GLN A 81 -14.99 -12.68 -7.44
N PRO A 82 -14.20 -13.75 -7.34
CA PRO A 82 -12.95 -13.73 -6.60
C PRO A 82 -12.05 -12.60 -7.11
N TRP A 83 -11.20 -12.10 -6.24
CA TRP A 83 -10.16 -11.13 -6.64
C TRP A 83 -9.15 -11.80 -7.57
N PRO A 84 -8.50 -11.05 -8.48
CA PRO A 84 -7.36 -11.56 -9.26
C PRO A 84 -6.32 -12.18 -8.34
N LYS A 85 -5.65 -13.23 -8.79
CA LYS A 85 -4.55 -13.82 -8.03
C LYS A 85 -3.46 -12.78 -7.79
N MET A 86 -2.88 -12.80 -6.59
CA MET A 86 -1.70 -11.98 -6.29
C MET A 86 -0.50 -12.53 -7.09
N PRO A 87 0.18 -11.70 -7.90
CA PRO A 87 1.38 -12.10 -8.61
C PRO A 87 2.49 -12.54 -7.64
N GLU A 88 3.28 -13.53 -8.03
CA GLU A 88 4.39 -14.04 -7.21
C GLU A 88 5.40 -12.94 -6.89
N ILE A 89 5.72 -12.09 -7.88
CA ILE A 89 6.64 -10.98 -7.67
C ILE A 89 6.21 -10.01 -6.55
N PHE A 90 4.89 -9.81 -6.35
CA PHE A 90 4.38 -8.97 -5.26
C PHE A 90 4.66 -9.62 -3.91
N ARG A 91 4.37 -10.93 -3.78
CA ARG A 91 4.59 -11.69 -2.54
C ARG A 91 6.08 -11.79 -2.21
N ASP A 92 6.90 -12.15 -3.19
CA ASP A 92 8.33 -12.36 -2.98
C ASP A 92 9.05 -11.07 -2.61
N LEU A 93 8.70 -9.97 -3.27
CA LEU A 93 9.24 -8.66 -2.94
C LEU A 93 8.81 -8.21 -1.55
N ALA A 94 7.54 -8.43 -1.18
CA ALA A 94 7.03 -8.07 0.14
C ALA A 94 7.65 -8.92 1.24
N ARG A 95 7.79 -10.23 1.02
CA ARG A 95 8.47 -11.15 1.96
C ARG A 95 9.92 -10.72 2.16
N SER A 96 10.66 -10.52 1.08
CA SER A 96 12.07 -10.10 1.16
C SER A 96 12.22 -8.75 1.89
N ALA A 97 11.35 -7.78 1.62
CA ALA A 97 11.38 -6.48 2.29
C ALA A 97 11.04 -6.59 3.79
N ALA A 98 10.09 -7.44 4.14
CA ALA A 98 9.74 -7.73 5.53
C ALA A 98 10.91 -8.39 6.26
N ASP A 99 11.51 -9.44 5.68
CA ASP A 99 12.67 -10.14 6.24
C ASP A 99 13.87 -9.20 6.46
N ASP A 100 14.19 -8.37 5.47
CA ASP A 100 15.23 -7.35 5.53
C ASP A 100 14.95 -6.26 6.57
N SER A 101 13.68 -6.10 6.96
CA SER A 101 13.21 -5.17 8.01
C SER A 101 13.06 -5.84 9.38
N GLY A 102 13.40 -7.13 9.51
CA GLY A 102 13.34 -7.87 10.77
C GLY A 102 12.01 -8.60 11.03
N TYR A 103 11.11 -8.65 10.06
CA TYR A 103 9.82 -9.34 10.13
C TYR A 103 9.87 -10.66 9.34
N ILE A 104 10.33 -11.72 10.00
CA ILE A 104 10.55 -13.04 9.38
C ILE A 104 9.22 -13.77 9.13
N ASN A 105 9.14 -14.51 8.02
CA ASN A 105 7.97 -15.32 7.64
C ASN A 105 6.70 -14.50 7.35
N PHE A 106 6.82 -13.29 6.84
CA PHE A 106 5.67 -12.54 6.37
C PHE A 106 5.06 -13.17 5.11
N GLU A 107 3.79 -13.53 5.20
CA GLU A 107 3.02 -14.10 4.08
C GLU A 107 1.76 -13.25 3.86
N SER A 108 1.81 -12.40 2.85
CA SER A 108 0.65 -11.57 2.49
C SER A 108 -0.43 -12.38 1.76
N ASP A 109 -1.69 -12.19 2.14
CA ASP A 109 -2.86 -12.77 1.49
C ASP A 109 -3.75 -11.71 0.81
N ALA A 110 -3.46 -10.43 1.04
CA ALA A 110 -4.15 -9.29 0.46
C ALA A 110 -3.18 -8.23 -0.06
N CYS A 111 -3.48 -7.67 -1.22
CA CYS A 111 -2.79 -6.51 -1.77
C CYS A 111 -3.82 -5.48 -2.25
N LEU A 112 -3.88 -4.33 -1.58
CA LEU A 112 -4.64 -3.17 -2.02
C LEU A 112 -3.75 -2.32 -2.94
N ILE A 113 -4.21 -2.08 -4.16
CA ILE A 113 -3.52 -1.24 -5.15
C ILE A 113 -4.25 0.10 -5.24
N ASN A 114 -3.59 1.16 -4.79
CA ASN A 114 -4.08 2.53 -4.87
C ASN A 114 -3.48 3.22 -6.09
N ARG A 115 -4.31 3.86 -6.91
CA ARG A 115 -3.89 4.74 -8.02
C ARG A 115 -4.22 6.19 -7.65
N TYR A 116 -3.19 7.02 -7.55
CA TYR A 116 -3.30 8.45 -7.29
C TYR A 116 -3.11 9.24 -8.57
N GLN A 117 -4.02 10.16 -8.83
CA GLN A 117 -3.89 11.24 -9.80
C GLN A 117 -3.47 12.53 -9.08
N PRO A 118 -3.04 13.58 -9.79
CA PRO A 118 -2.77 14.87 -9.17
C PRO A 118 -3.91 15.35 -8.27
N LYS A 119 -3.56 15.87 -7.10
CA LYS A 119 -4.45 16.28 -5.99
C LYS A 119 -5.06 15.14 -5.18
N ALA A 120 -5.00 13.88 -5.62
CA ALA A 120 -5.45 12.76 -4.79
C ALA A 120 -4.56 12.62 -3.55
N ALA A 121 -5.18 12.28 -2.42
CA ALA A 121 -4.54 12.17 -1.11
C ALA A 121 -5.14 11.01 -0.31
N MET A 122 -4.46 10.64 0.77
CA MET A 122 -5.01 9.73 1.77
C MET A 122 -4.85 10.40 3.15
N ALA A 123 -5.98 10.72 3.79
CA ALA A 123 -5.97 11.30 5.13
C ALA A 123 -5.33 10.32 6.13
N LEU A 124 -4.87 10.85 7.27
CA LEU A 124 -4.35 10.01 8.36
C LEU A 124 -5.39 8.96 8.76
N HIS A 125 -4.99 7.69 8.71
CA HIS A 125 -5.80 6.52 9.06
C HIS A 125 -4.89 5.44 9.67
N GLN A 126 -5.50 4.43 10.21
CA GLN A 126 -4.85 3.20 10.67
C GLN A 126 -5.33 2.05 9.81
N ASP A 127 -4.46 1.13 9.49
CA ASP A 127 -4.81 -0.18 8.95
C ASP A 127 -5.11 -1.09 10.15
N LYS A 128 -6.39 -1.35 10.38
CA LYS A 128 -6.88 -2.04 11.59
C LYS A 128 -8.04 -2.99 11.31
N ASP A 129 -8.24 -3.32 10.04
CA ASP A 129 -9.33 -4.21 9.62
C ASP A 129 -8.81 -5.66 9.45
N GLU A 130 -7.51 -5.90 9.67
CA GLU A 130 -6.87 -7.21 9.68
C GLU A 130 -7.10 -7.94 11.00
N HIS A 131 -7.03 -9.28 10.98
CA HIS A 131 -7.19 -10.11 12.18
C HIS A 131 -5.89 -10.29 12.97
N ASP A 132 -4.72 -10.25 12.29
CA ASP A 132 -3.42 -10.48 12.93
C ASP A 132 -2.52 -9.24 12.84
N PHE A 133 -2.44 -8.48 13.92
CA PHE A 133 -1.56 -7.31 14.02
C PHE A 133 -0.10 -7.65 14.36
N THR A 134 0.24 -8.91 14.54
CA THR A 134 1.65 -9.32 14.69
C THR A 134 2.40 -9.25 13.36
N GLN A 135 1.67 -9.31 12.25
CA GLN A 135 2.22 -9.22 10.91
C GLN A 135 2.45 -7.77 10.48
N PRO A 136 3.57 -7.49 9.79
CA PRO A 136 3.86 -6.14 9.29
C PRO A 136 2.96 -5.75 8.13
N ILE A 137 3.08 -4.49 7.72
CA ILE A 137 2.58 -3.98 6.45
C ILE A 137 3.77 -3.66 5.56
N VAL A 138 3.68 -4.04 4.29
CA VAL A 138 4.65 -3.67 3.25
C VAL A 138 3.96 -2.83 2.21
N SER A 139 4.50 -1.63 1.96
CA SER A 139 3.92 -0.63 1.06
C SER A 139 4.92 -0.24 -0.02
N ILE A 140 4.65 -0.58 -1.28
CA ILE A 140 5.51 -0.32 -2.44
C ILE A 140 5.05 0.95 -3.14
N SER A 141 5.98 1.85 -3.47
CA SER A 141 5.71 3.11 -4.18
C SER A 141 6.22 3.07 -5.61
N LEU A 142 5.35 3.36 -6.58
CA LEU A 142 5.71 3.45 -8.01
C LEU A 142 5.18 4.74 -8.62
N GLY A 143 6.00 5.41 -9.43
CA GLY A 143 5.63 6.63 -10.15
C GLY A 143 6.01 7.93 -9.42
N ILE A 144 5.13 8.91 -9.43
CA ILE A 144 5.40 10.25 -8.88
C ILE A 144 5.68 10.18 -7.38
N SER A 145 6.70 10.91 -6.93
CA SER A 145 7.05 11.04 -5.51
C SER A 145 5.94 11.71 -4.71
N VAL A 146 5.80 11.30 -3.46
CA VAL A 146 4.77 11.82 -2.56
C VAL A 146 5.31 12.01 -1.14
N THR A 147 4.80 13.02 -0.43
CA THR A 147 5.07 13.16 1.01
C THR A 147 4.21 12.17 1.78
N PHE A 148 4.84 11.17 2.38
CA PHE A 148 4.23 10.22 3.30
C PHE A 148 4.20 10.81 4.71
N LEU A 149 3.09 10.61 5.39
CA LEU A 149 2.84 11.05 6.76
C LEU A 149 2.87 9.81 7.66
N PHE A 150 3.70 9.81 8.69
CA PHE A 150 3.77 8.74 9.67
C PHE A 150 3.62 9.32 11.07
N GLY A 151 2.44 9.17 11.65
CA GLY A 151 2.03 9.75 12.92
C GLY A 151 2.34 8.84 14.11
N GLY A 152 1.69 9.11 15.22
CA GLY A 152 1.71 8.29 16.40
C GLY A 152 0.57 7.27 16.45
N LEU A 153 0.33 6.73 17.65
CA LEU A 153 -0.80 5.83 17.92
C LEU A 153 -2.12 6.59 18.13
N THR A 154 -2.04 7.90 18.30
CA THR A 154 -3.21 8.78 18.35
C THR A 154 -3.22 9.72 17.14
N ARG A 155 -4.42 10.07 16.66
CA ARG A 155 -4.57 10.95 15.49
C ARG A 155 -4.06 12.38 15.72
N THR A 156 -3.94 12.80 16.96
CA THR A 156 -3.52 14.16 17.35
C THR A 156 -2.01 14.33 17.37
N GLU A 157 -1.25 13.24 17.40
CA GLU A 157 0.20 13.30 17.34
C GLU A 157 0.67 13.81 15.98
N LYS A 158 1.59 14.79 16.02
CA LYS A 158 2.15 15.37 14.80
C LYS A 158 2.93 14.33 14.00
N PRO A 159 2.57 14.08 12.74
CA PRO A 159 3.28 13.08 11.95
C PRO A 159 4.70 13.56 11.56
N VAL A 160 5.63 12.62 11.56
CA VAL A 160 6.90 12.73 10.85
C VAL A 160 6.61 12.57 9.36
N THR A 161 7.35 13.27 8.52
CA THR A 161 7.17 13.21 7.06
C THR A 161 8.44 12.73 6.37
N LYS A 162 8.26 11.87 5.37
CA LYS A 162 9.33 11.50 4.44
C LYS A 162 8.80 11.53 3.01
N GLU A 163 9.67 11.88 2.07
CA GLU A 163 9.33 11.75 0.67
C GLU A 163 9.58 10.31 0.23
N LEU A 164 8.57 9.70 -0.40
CA LEU A 164 8.67 8.38 -1.03
C LEU A 164 8.80 8.57 -2.53
N HIS A 165 9.82 7.94 -3.08
CA HIS A 165 10.13 7.97 -4.50
C HIS A 165 9.73 6.67 -5.18
N HIS A 166 9.82 6.65 -6.49
CA HIS A 166 9.62 5.46 -7.29
C HIS A 166 10.61 4.36 -6.88
N GLY A 167 10.09 3.17 -6.60
CA GLY A 167 10.86 2.02 -6.14
C GLY A 167 11.11 1.96 -4.63
N ASP A 168 10.70 2.97 -3.85
CA ASP A 168 10.80 2.92 -2.39
C ASP A 168 9.73 2.00 -1.79
N LEU A 169 10.09 1.30 -0.72
CA LEU A 169 9.15 0.56 0.11
C LEU A 169 9.13 1.12 1.52
N VAL A 170 7.96 1.08 2.14
CA VAL A 170 7.81 1.29 3.59
C VAL A 170 7.38 -0.02 4.22
N VAL A 171 8.08 -0.43 5.28
CA VAL A 171 7.72 -1.59 6.09
C VAL A 171 7.53 -1.12 7.52
N TRP A 172 6.40 -1.49 8.14
CA TRP A 172 6.14 -1.19 9.55
C TRP A 172 5.33 -2.29 10.22
N GLY A 173 5.60 -2.54 11.48
CA GLY A 173 4.95 -3.60 12.27
C GLY A 173 5.23 -3.46 13.76
N GLY A 174 4.96 -4.52 14.53
CA GLY A 174 5.17 -4.54 15.97
C GLY A 174 4.51 -3.34 16.68
N PRO A 175 5.23 -2.60 17.52
CA PRO A 175 4.69 -1.43 18.23
C PRO A 175 4.16 -0.32 17.30
N ASP A 176 4.65 -0.27 16.06
CA ASP A 176 4.25 0.74 15.07
C ASP A 176 3.08 0.29 14.17
N ARG A 177 2.64 -0.97 14.28
CA ARG A 177 1.65 -1.57 13.38
C ARG A 177 0.37 -0.75 13.24
N LEU A 178 -0.07 -0.12 14.30
CA LEU A 178 -1.30 0.68 14.37
C LEU A 178 -1.04 2.20 14.35
N ARG A 179 0.13 2.66 13.89
CA ARG A 179 0.37 4.09 13.74
C ARG A 179 -0.51 4.71 12.65
N PHE A 180 -0.98 5.91 12.91
CA PHE A 180 -1.66 6.71 11.89
C PHE A 180 -0.70 7.08 10.78
N HIS A 181 -1.12 6.83 9.54
CA HIS A 181 -0.34 7.17 8.36
C HIS A 181 -1.23 7.70 7.24
N GLY A 182 -0.60 8.30 6.24
CA GLY A 182 -1.33 8.88 5.12
C GLY A 182 -0.39 9.47 4.07
N VAL A 183 -0.96 10.07 3.03
CA VAL A 183 -0.19 10.77 1.98
C VAL A 183 -0.78 12.15 1.72
N ARG A 184 0.10 13.15 1.58
CA ARG A 184 -0.32 14.49 1.15
C ARG A 184 -0.85 14.46 -0.28
N PRO A 185 -1.62 15.49 -0.68
CA PRO A 185 -2.06 15.61 -2.07
C PRO A 185 -0.92 15.47 -3.06
N LEU A 186 -1.08 14.56 -4.05
CA LEU A 186 -0.11 14.35 -5.09
C LEU A 186 0.08 15.64 -5.89
N LYS A 187 1.34 16.07 -6.01
CA LYS A 187 1.70 17.25 -6.80
C LYS A 187 1.57 16.95 -8.30
N ASN A 188 1.33 17.99 -9.10
CA ASN A 188 1.42 17.87 -10.55
C ASN A 188 2.88 17.58 -10.94
N ASN A 189 3.11 16.45 -11.55
CA ASN A 189 4.39 16.00 -12.06
C ASN A 189 4.15 14.88 -13.07
N THR A 190 5.21 14.40 -13.72
CA THR A 190 5.17 13.30 -14.67
C THR A 190 6.33 12.35 -14.40
N HIS A 191 6.07 11.05 -14.38
CA HIS A 191 7.09 10.01 -14.26
C HIS A 191 7.27 9.31 -15.61
N PRO A 192 8.50 9.00 -16.05
CA PRO A 192 8.75 8.43 -17.38
C PRO A 192 7.95 7.17 -17.70
N LEU A 193 7.75 6.28 -16.71
CA LEU A 193 7.07 4.99 -16.91
C LEU A 193 5.54 5.07 -16.78
N VAL A 194 5.00 5.96 -15.94
CA VAL A 194 3.58 5.96 -15.57
C VAL A 194 2.86 7.27 -15.83
N GLY A 195 3.54 8.25 -16.42
CA GLY A 195 2.95 9.57 -16.67
C GLY A 195 2.57 10.30 -15.38
N PRO A 196 1.40 10.97 -15.32
CA PRO A 196 0.99 11.78 -14.19
C PRO A 196 0.39 10.96 -13.03
N LEU A 197 0.86 9.73 -12.82
CA LEU A 197 0.28 8.81 -11.85
C LEU A 197 1.27 8.41 -10.76
N ARG A 198 0.72 7.98 -9.63
CA ARG A 198 1.40 7.21 -8.60
C ARG A 198 0.58 5.96 -8.29
N PHE A 199 1.24 4.82 -8.25
CA PHE A 199 0.67 3.60 -7.70
C PHE A 199 1.28 3.31 -6.33
N ASN A 200 0.47 2.71 -5.47
CA ASN A 200 0.92 2.22 -4.19
C ASN A 200 0.30 0.84 -3.96
N LEU A 201 1.14 -0.15 -3.75
CA LEU A 201 0.72 -1.51 -3.43
C LEU A 201 0.91 -1.70 -1.93
N THR A 202 -0.15 -1.98 -1.22
CA THR A 202 -0.09 -2.25 0.23
C THR A 202 -0.42 -3.72 0.47
N LEU A 203 0.61 -4.48 0.87
CA LEU A 203 0.52 -5.91 1.11
C LEU A 203 0.35 -6.16 2.62
N ARG A 204 -0.59 -7.04 2.95
CA ARG A 204 -1.00 -7.33 4.34
C ARG A 204 -1.34 -8.80 4.50
N LYS A 205 -1.29 -9.27 5.74
CA LYS A 205 -1.94 -10.49 6.20
C LYS A 205 -3.31 -10.09 6.73
N ALA A 206 -4.36 -10.36 5.95
CA ALA A 206 -5.73 -9.96 6.30
C ALA A 206 -6.39 -10.96 7.24
N ASN A 207 -6.03 -12.27 7.10
CA ASN A 207 -6.65 -13.34 7.88
C ASN A 207 -5.67 -14.46 8.24
#